data_79740423a24f20d2903f9e1e765ccae3
#
_entry.id   79740423a24f20d2903f9e1e765ccae3
#
_cell.length_a   1.000
_cell.length_b   1.000
_cell.length_c   1.000
_cell.angle_alpha   90.00
_cell.angle_beta   90.00
_cell.angle_gamma   90.00
#
_symmetry.space_group_name_H-M   'P 1'
#
loop_
_entity.id
_entity.type
_entity.pdbx_description
1 polymer ?
#
loop_
_entity_poly.entity_id
_entity_poly.type
_entity_poly.pdbx_seq_one_letter_code
_entity_poly.pdbx_strand_id
1 'polypeptide(L)'
;MRILIDGYNLLMQTPDLCSLALEEARDELIGRLAHYKRLKGHHITVVFDGRGSGRLSPSGGRQRGIEVVFTAREDADTWIKRRVSREGMVV
;
A
#
# COMPACT_ATOMS: atom_id res chain seq x y z
N MET A 1 10.58 1.02 12.77
CA MET A 1 10.59 1.95 11.62
C MET A 1 9.26 1.85 10.89
N ARG A 2 8.76 2.95 10.40
CA ARG A 2 7.50 2.97 9.65
C ARG A 2 7.79 3.12 8.17
N ILE A 3 7.21 2.24 7.36
CA ILE A 3 7.43 2.21 5.91
C ILE A 3 6.10 2.45 5.21
N LEU A 4 6.09 3.43 4.29
CA LEU A 4 4.93 3.75 3.48
C LEU A 4 5.21 3.34 2.04
N ILE A 5 4.33 2.55 1.44
CA ILE A 5 4.53 1.98 0.12
C ILE A 5 3.40 2.39 -0.82
N ASP A 6 3.77 2.86 -2.01
CA ASP A 6 2.81 3.05 -3.10
C ASP A 6 2.54 1.67 -3.72
N GLY A 7 1.38 1.10 -3.40
CA GLY A 7 1.07 -0.29 -3.73
C GLY A 7 1.03 -0.58 -5.21
N TYR A 8 0.35 0.24 -6.01
CA TYR A 8 0.26 -0.02 -7.45
C TYR A 8 1.59 0.21 -8.16
N ASN A 9 2.37 1.18 -7.72
CA ASN A 9 3.69 1.40 -8.28
C ASN A 9 4.58 0.17 -8.05
N LEU A 10 4.54 -0.37 -6.85
CA LEU A 10 5.30 -1.58 -6.54
C LEU A 10 4.79 -2.78 -7.33
N LEU A 11 3.45 -2.93 -7.48
CA LEU A 11 2.88 -4.01 -8.29
C LEU A 11 3.35 -3.94 -9.74
N MET A 12 3.40 -2.74 -10.31
CA MET A 12 3.82 -2.56 -11.70
C MET A 12 5.30 -2.89 -11.90
N GLN A 13 6.09 -2.82 -10.85
CA GLN A 13 7.52 -3.16 -10.90
C GLN A 13 7.80 -4.61 -10.55
N THR A 14 6.76 -5.40 -10.30
CA THR A 14 6.90 -6.80 -9.92
C THR A 14 6.26 -7.67 -11.02
N PRO A 15 7.06 -8.20 -11.96
CA PRO A 15 6.52 -8.83 -13.17
C PRO A 15 5.53 -9.97 -12.93
N ASP A 16 5.79 -10.82 -11.94
CA ASP A 16 4.91 -11.95 -11.66
C ASP A 16 3.58 -11.51 -11.06
N LEU A 17 3.50 -10.33 -10.46
CA LEU A 17 2.25 -9.81 -9.93
C LEU A 17 1.48 -9.02 -10.97
N CYS A 18 2.15 -8.38 -11.93
CA CYS A 18 1.49 -7.60 -12.97
C CYS A 18 0.55 -8.45 -13.83
N SER A 19 0.81 -9.74 -13.96
CA SER A 19 0.01 -10.63 -14.79
C SER A 19 -1.24 -11.15 -14.11
N LEU A 20 -1.39 -10.92 -12.81
CA LEU A 20 -2.54 -11.37 -12.04
C LEU A 20 -3.71 -10.39 -12.17
N ALA A 21 -4.92 -10.86 -11.90
CA ALA A 21 -6.05 -9.98 -11.71
C ALA A 21 -5.72 -9.01 -10.57
N LEU A 22 -6.22 -7.78 -10.65
CA LEU A 22 -5.82 -6.73 -9.71
C LEU A 22 -6.05 -7.11 -8.25
N GLU A 23 -7.18 -7.71 -7.95
CA GLU A 23 -7.49 -8.15 -6.58
C GLU A 23 -6.51 -9.20 -6.09
N GLU A 24 -6.20 -10.19 -6.94
CA GLU A 24 -5.22 -11.22 -6.60
C GLU A 24 -3.83 -10.63 -6.43
N ALA A 25 -3.46 -9.68 -7.28
CA ALA A 25 -2.17 -9.01 -7.19
C ALA A 25 -2.02 -8.27 -5.87
N ARG A 26 -3.06 -7.57 -5.45
CA ARG A 26 -3.05 -6.87 -4.16
C ARG A 26 -2.89 -7.85 -3.00
N ASP A 27 -3.65 -8.93 -3.02
CA ASP A 27 -3.59 -9.93 -1.95
C ASP A 27 -2.21 -10.58 -1.86
N GLU A 28 -1.62 -10.90 -3.00
CA GLU A 28 -0.28 -11.49 -3.04
C GLU A 28 0.77 -10.51 -2.53
N LEU A 29 0.66 -9.24 -2.92
CA LEU A 29 1.57 -8.21 -2.43
C LEU A 29 1.49 -8.08 -0.91
N ILE A 30 0.28 -8.03 -0.38
CA ILE A 30 0.08 -7.92 1.07
C ILE A 30 0.68 -9.13 1.78
N GLY A 31 0.53 -10.32 1.23
CA GLY A 31 1.14 -11.52 1.79
C GLY A 31 2.66 -11.46 1.84
N ARG A 32 3.29 -10.95 0.77
CA ARG A 32 4.74 -10.78 0.71
C ARG A 32 5.22 -9.72 1.70
N LEU A 33 4.49 -8.62 1.82
CA LEU A 33 4.81 -7.57 2.78
C LEU A 33 4.65 -8.06 4.21
N ALA A 34 3.64 -8.87 4.48
CA ALA A 34 3.44 -9.46 5.81
C ALA A 34 4.61 -10.36 6.19
N HIS A 35 5.11 -11.14 5.24
CA HIS A 35 6.27 -11.99 5.47
C HIS A 35 7.50 -11.14 5.80
N TYR A 36 7.74 -10.09 5.02
CA TYR A 36 8.84 -9.16 5.25
C TYR A 36 8.74 -8.50 6.62
N LYS A 37 7.53 -8.08 6.99
CA LYS A 37 7.28 -7.47 8.31
C LYS A 37 7.66 -8.40 9.44
N ARG A 38 7.31 -9.68 9.33
CA ARG A 38 7.66 -10.65 10.37
C ARG A 38 9.16 -10.83 10.51
N LEU A 39 9.89 -10.75 9.39
CA LEU A 39 11.35 -10.90 9.42
C LEU A 39 12.05 -9.67 9.96
N LYS A 40 11.55 -8.48 9.63
CA LYS A 40 12.25 -7.22 9.93
C LYS A 40 11.66 -6.41 11.08
N GLY A 41 10.42 -6.68 11.47
CA GLY A 41 9.80 -5.96 12.58
C GLY A 41 9.39 -4.53 12.28
N HIS A 42 9.25 -4.15 11.02
CA HIS A 42 8.81 -2.80 10.65
C HIS A 42 7.31 -2.66 10.64
N HIS A 43 6.83 -1.42 10.85
CA HIS A 43 5.45 -1.05 10.59
C HIS A 43 5.30 -0.75 9.10
N ILE A 44 4.41 -1.44 8.43
CA ILE A 44 4.22 -1.27 6.99
C ILE A 44 2.80 -0.81 6.71
N THR A 45 2.69 0.27 5.94
CA THR A 45 1.42 0.79 5.42
C THR A 45 1.54 0.78 3.90
N VAL A 46 0.64 0.07 3.23
CA VAL A 46 0.56 0.08 1.77
C VAL A 46 -0.63 0.93 1.35
N VAL A 47 -0.40 1.84 0.41
CA VAL A 47 -1.40 2.80 -0.04
C VAL A 47 -1.74 2.51 -1.49
N PHE A 48 -3.02 2.26 -1.75
CA PHE A 48 -3.52 2.06 -3.10
C PHE A 48 -4.32 3.27 -3.54
N ASP A 49 -4.10 3.73 -4.77
CA ASP A 49 -4.85 4.81 -5.36
C ASP A 49 -6.29 4.35 -5.59
N GLY A 50 -7.22 4.94 -4.86
CA GLY A 50 -8.64 4.61 -4.95
C GLY A 50 -9.46 5.61 -5.75
N ARG A 51 -8.81 6.53 -6.49
CA ARG A 51 -9.55 7.48 -7.32
C ARG A 51 -10.33 6.74 -8.40
N GLY A 52 -11.54 7.22 -8.67
CA GLY A 52 -12.41 6.59 -9.66
C GLY A 52 -13.18 5.39 -9.15
N SER A 53 -13.00 5.00 -7.90
CA SER A 53 -13.72 3.87 -7.30
C SER A 53 -15.10 4.26 -6.75
N GLY A 54 -15.46 5.55 -6.79
CA GLY A 54 -16.69 6.03 -6.21
C GLY A 54 -16.61 6.34 -4.72
N ARG A 55 -15.45 6.21 -4.13
CA ARG A 55 -15.26 6.51 -2.70
C ARG A 55 -15.29 8.01 -2.46
N LEU A 56 -15.99 8.42 -1.41
CA LEU A 56 -16.06 9.84 -1.01
C LEU A 56 -14.97 10.19 0.01
N SER A 57 -14.47 9.19 0.72
CA SER A 57 -13.42 9.37 1.72
C SER A 57 -12.46 8.19 1.66
N PRO A 58 -11.22 8.37 2.14
CA PRO A 58 -10.28 7.27 2.22
C PRO A 58 -10.83 6.14 3.08
N SER A 59 -10.50 4.92 2.72
CA SER A 59 -10.83 3.76 3.53
C SER A 59 -9.57 2.96 3.80
N GLY A 60 -9.58 2.21 4.88
CA GLY A 60 -8.43 1.44 5.25
C GLY A 60 -8.77 0.36 6.26
N GLY A 61 -7.82 -0.49 6.50
CA GLY A 61 -7.95 -1.58 7.45
C GLY A 61 -6.63 -2.25 7.61
N ARG A 62 -6.64 -3.37 8.30
CA ARG A 62 -5.43 -4.12 8.54
C ARG A 62 -5.61 -5.54 8.01
N GLN A 63 -4.67 -5.99 7.19
CA GLN A 63 -4.67 -7.35 6.65
C GLN A 63 -3.33 -7.99 6.95
N ARG A 64 -3.33 -9.12 7.64
CA ARG A 64 -2.12 -9.87 8.00
C ARG A 64 -1.07 -9.02 8.71
N GLY A 65 -1.53 -8.03 9.50
CA GLY A 65 -0.63 -7.11 10.20
C GLY A 65 -0.15 -5.93 9.38
N ILE A 66 -0.53 -5.84 8.11
CA ILE A 66 -0.18 -4.72 7.22
C ILE A 66 -1.35 -3.73 7.21
N GLU A 67 -1.06 -2.46 7.40
CA GLU A 67 -2.07 -1.42 7.25
C GLU A 67 -2.28 -1.15 5.75
N VAL A 68 -3.54 -1.24 5.31
CA VAL A 68 -3.90 -1.05 3.89
C VAL A 68 -4.80 0.16 3.80
N VAL A 69 -4.43 1.12 2.94
CA VAL A 69 -5.19 2.35 2.75
C VAL A 69 -5.56 2.49 1.29
N PHE A 70 -6.83 2.82 1.02
CA PHE A 70 -7.29 3.21 -0.30
C PHE A 70 -7.62 4.68 -0.28
N THR A 71 -6.95 5.48 -1.11
CA THR A 71 -7.24 6.90 -1.19
C THR A 71 -8.56 7.14 -1.92
N ALA A 72 -9.11 8.33 -1.82
CA ALA A 72 -10.39 8.66 -2.47
C ALA A 72 -10.26 9.77 -3.49
N ARG A 73 -9.74 10.92 -3.10
CA ARG A 73 -9.67 12.11 -3.96
C ARG A 73 -8.28 12.49 -4.40
N GLU A 74 -7.28 11.82 -3.87
CA GLU A 74 -5.89 12.08 -4.23
C GLU A 74 -5.19 10.77 -4.59
N ASP A 75 -4.06 10.85 -5.28
CA ASP A 75 -3.30 9.66 -5.59
C ASP A 75 -2.49 9.20 -4.38
N ALA A 76 -1.95 7.98 -4.49
CA ALA A 76 -1.16 7.39 -3.41
C ALA A 76 0.09 8.23 -3.12
N ASP A 77 0.75 8.74 -4.15
CA ASP A 77 1.96 9.54 -4.01
C ASP A 77 1.70 10.79 -3.16
N THR A 78 0.63 11.51 -3.44
CA THR A 78 0.26 12.72 -2.67
C THR A 78 -0.04 12.37 -1.21
N TRP A 79 -0.79 11.30 -0.99
CA TRP A 79 -1.11 10.84 0.36
C TRP A 79 0.15 10.50 1.14
N ILE A 80 1.06 9.78 0.51
CA ILE A 80 2.33 9.38 1.12
C ILE A 80 3.20 10.59 1.44
N LYS A 81 3.32 11.52 0.51
CA LYS A 81 4.13 12.72 0.71
C LYS A 81 3.68 13.55 1.91
N ARG A 82 2.38 13.65 2.13
CA ARG A 82 1.86 14.35 3.30
C ARG A 82 2.24 13.64 4.59
N ARG A 83 2.21 12.31 4.59
CA ARG A 83 2.54 11.52 5.78
C ARG A 83 4.02 11.50 6.08
N VAL A 84 4.85 11.49 5.07
CA VAL A 84 6.31 11.44 5.23
C VAL A 84 6.83 12.63 6.02
N SER A 85 6.28 13.80 5.79
CA SER A 85 6.71 14.99 6.52
C SER A 85 6.42 14.90 8.02
N ARG A 86 5.57 13.95 8.43
CA ARG A 86 5.21 13.76 9.85
C ARG A 86 5.83 12.51 10.45
N GLU A 87 5.94 11.43 9.70
CA GLU A 87 6.14 10.11 10.28
C GLU A 87 7.32 9.32 9.73
N GLY A 88 7.98 9.78 8.69
CA GLY A 88 9.20 9.12 8.34
C GLY A 88 9.36 8.62 6.93
N MET A 89 9.51 7.32 6.70
CA MET A 89 10.18 6.78 5.55
C MET A 89 9.25 6.23 4.47
N VAL A 90 9.62 6.45 3.19
CA VAL A 90 8.89 5.97 2.02
C VAL A 90 9.71 4.93 1.27
N VAL A 91 9.05 3.92 0.82
CA VAL A 91 9.65 2.94 -0.06
C VAL A 91 8.95 2.96 -1.42
#